data_d0ca9c125cb54722d3f24c81fac31252
#
_entry.id   d0ca9c125cb54722d3f24c81fac31252
#
_cell.length_a   1.000
_cell.length_b   1.000
_cell.length_c   1.000
_cell.angle_alpha   90.00
_cell.angle_beta   90.00
_cell.angle_gamma   90.00
#
_symmetry.space_group_name_H-M   'P 1'
#
loop_
_entity.id
_entity.type
_entity.pdbx_description
1 polymer ?
#
loop_
_entity_poly.entity_id
_entity_poly.type
_entity_poly.pdbx_seq_one_letter_code
_entity_poly.pdbx_strand_id
1 'polypeptide(L)'
;ILQGDTVPAFNIDMQVKNAMFRYPALLAGVDQINISANVQNPGGNIDLTTVNINPFSFRLAGNPFSLTANVKTPISDPDFKTEAKGILNLGMIKQVYPLGDMELNGTIDADMQMSGRLSYIEKEEYERMQASGTIGLTGMKLKMKDMPDVEIKKSLFTFTPKYLQLSETTVN
;
A
#
# COMPACT_ATOMS: atom_id res chain seq x y z
N ILE A 1 -25.40 -15.30 -17.78
CA ILE A 1 -24.42 -15.29 -18.87
C ILE A 1 -24.11 -13.82 -19.13
N LEU A 2 -22.93 -13.36 -18.71
CA LEU A 2 -22.45 -12.02 -19.09
C LEU A 2 -22.08 -12.10 -20.58
N GLN A 3 -22.78 -11.38 -21.39
CA GLN A 3 -22.56 -11.33 -22.84
C GLN A 3 -21.77 -10.04 -23.16
N GLY A 4 -20.46 -10.17 -23.37
CA GLY A 4 -19.55 -9.06 -23.65
C GLY A 4 -18.92 -8.46 -22.36
N ASP A 5 -18.08 -7.42 -22.52
CA ASP A 5 -17.34 -6.72 -21.45
C ASP A 5 -18.21 -5.79 -20.58
N THR A 6 -19.54 -6.02 -20.55
CA THR A 6 -20.48 -5.20 -19.80
C THR A 6 -20.81 -5.85 -18.46
N VAL A 7 -20.72 -5.07 -17.40
CA VAL A 7 -21.14 -5.47 -16.04
C VAL A 7 -22.43 -4.77 -15.65
N PRO A 8 -23.28 -5.38 -14.79
CA PRO A 8 -24.41 -4.68 -14.21
C PRO A 8 -23.92 -3.54 -13.31
N ALA A 9 -24.80 -2.55 -13.07
CA ALA A 9 -24.54 -1.57 -12.03
C ALA A 9 -24.49 -2.27 -10.67
N PHE A 10 -23.48 -1.91 -9.84
CA PHE A 10 -23.35 -2.44 -8.49
C PHE A 10 -22.76 -1.41 -7.54
N ASN A 11 -23.03 -1.60 -6.26
CA ASN A 11 -22.40 -0.89 -5.16
C ASN A 11 -22.15 -1.90 -4.04
N ILE A 12 -20.91 -2.01 -3.61
CA ILE A 12 -20.47 -2.91 -2.55
C ILE A 12 -19.83 -2.08 -1.46
N ASP A 13 -20.45 -2.11 -0.27
CA ASP A 13 -19.90 -1.49 0.92
C ASP A 13 -19.35 -2.54 1.86
N MET A 14 -18.12 -2.36 2.32
CA MET A 14 -17.47 -3.22 3.31
C MET A 14 -17.05 -2.38 4.50
N GLN A 15 -17.41 -2.87 5.69
CA GLN A 15 -16.99 -2.25 6.93
C GLN A 15 -16.48 -3.29 7.92
N VAL A 16 -15.26 -3.11 8.39
CA VAL A 16 -14.66 -3.87 9.48
C VAL A 16 -14.29 -2.89 10.58
N LYS A 17 -14.63 -3.20 11.84
CA LYS A 17 -14.34 -2.33 12.98
C LYS A 17 -13.63 -3.10 14.06
N ASN A 18 -12.47 -2.58 14.49
CA ASN A 18 -11.68 -3.08 15.60
C ASN A 18 -11.47 -4.61 15.56
N ALA A 19 -11.25 -5.14 14.37
CA ALA A 19 -10.92 -6.54 14.21
C ALA A 19 -9.50 -6.84 14.67
N MET A 20 -9.24 -8.10 14.90
CA MET A 20 -7.90 -8.61 15.20
C MET A 20 -7.61 -9.86 14.38
N PHE A 21 -6.36 -10.04 14.03
CA PHE A 21 -5.85 -11.25 13.41
C PHE A 21 -4.65 -11.77 14.20
N ARG A 22 -4.68 -13.06 14.52
CA ARG A 22 -3.56 -13.75 15.15
C ARG A 22 -3.44 -15.15 14.59
N TYR A 23 -2.29 -15.48 14.05
CA TYR A 23 -2.01 -16.84 13.64
C TYR A 23 -1.71 -17.71 14.88
N PRO A 24 -2.33 -18.90 15.05
CA PRO A 24 -2.30 -19.65 16.31
C PRO A 24 -0.91 -20.01 16.83
N ALA A 25 0.05 -20.23 15.92
CA ALA A 25 1.41 -20.65 16.25
C ALA A 25 2.39 -19.47 16.43
N LEU A 26 1.94 -18.21 16.27
CA LEU A 26 2.81 -17.04 16.30
C LEU A 26 2.57 -16.17 17.54
N LEU A 27 3.63 -15.48 17.98
CA LEU A 27 3.64 -14.74 19.25
C LEU A 27 2.87 -13.43 19.20
N ALA A 28 2.80 -12.79 18.05
CA ALA A 28 2.16 -11.49 17.86
C ALA A 28 0.93 -11.59 16.94
N GLY A 29 0.16 -10.52 16.92
CA GLY A 29 -1.02 -10.37 16.06
C GLY A 29 -1.09 -8.96 15.48
N VAL A 30 -2.07 -8.75 14.64
CA VAL A 30 -2.49 -7.44 14.16
C VAL A 30 -3.81 -7.12 14.85
N ASP A 31 -3.90 -5.96 15.46
CA ASP A 31 -5.10 -5.52 16.15
C ASP A 31 -5.57 -4.13 15.67
N GLN A 32 -6.70 -3.70 16.18
CA GLN A 32 -7.36 -2.44 15.79
C GLN A 32 -7.51 -2.33 14.26
N ILE A 33 -7.79 -3.46 13.60
CA ILE A 33 -8.02 -3.47 12.16
C ILE A 33 -9.36 -2.81 11.88
N ASN A 34 -9.32 -1.70 11.15
CA ASN A 34 -10.49 -1.01 10.66
C ASN A 34 -10.40 -0.89 9.16
N ILE A 35 -11.49 -1.24 8.48
CA ILE A 35 -11.61 -1.12 7.03
C ILE A 35 -12.97 -0.48 6.74
N SER A 36 -12.95 0.57 5.95
CA SER A 36 -14.15 1.10 5.31
C SER A 36 -13.87 1.20 3.83
N ALA A 37 -14.53 0.40 3.03
CA ALA A 37 -14.30 0.35 1.60
C ALA A 37 -15.63 0.33 0.84
N ASN A 38 -15.66 1.06 -0.27
CA ASN A 38 -16.78 1.08 -1.21
C ASN A 38 -16.24 0.79 -2.60
N VAL A 39 -16.90 -0.11 -3.32
CA VAL A 39 -16.62 -0.43 -4.72
C VAL A 39 -17.90 -0.27 -5.50
N GLN A 40 -17.92 0.62 -6.47
CA GLN A 40 -19.12 0.91 -7.26
C GLN A 40 -18.83 0.95 -8.76
N ASN A 41 -19.82 0.55 -9.53
CA ASN A 41 -19.84 0.69 -10.98
C ASN A 41 -21.26 1.10 -11.42
N PRO A 42 -21.43 2.13 -12.26
CA PRO A 42 -22.74 2.56 -12.73
C PRO A 42 -23.39 1.59 -13.73
N GLY A 43 -22.70 0.55 -14.12
CA GLY A 43 -23.08 -0.38 -15.17
C GLY A 43 -22.35 -0.09 -16.48
N GLY A 44 -22.31 -1.10 -17.36
CA GLY A 44 -21.62 -1.01 -18.63
C GLY A 44 -20.15 -1.47 -18.54
N ASN A 45 -19.21 -0.59 -18.84
CA ASN A 45 -17.79 -0.94 -18.82
C ASN A 45 -17.28 -1.16 -17.39
N ILE A 46 -16.54 -2.27 -17.19
CA ILE A 46 -15.90 -2.56 -15.89
C ILE A 46 -14.92 -1.46 -15.47
N ASP A 47 -14.33 -0.75 -16.41
CA ASP A 47 -13.39 0.34 -16.16
C ASP A 47 -14.04 1.62 -15.58
N LEU A 48 -15.37 1.68 -15.58
CA LEU A 48 -16.11 2.72 -14.83
C LEU A 48 -16.18 2.45 -13.32
N THR A 49 -15.54 1.37 -12.86
CA THR A 49 -15.46 1.04 -11.44
C THR A 49 -14.64 2.09 -10.69
N THR A 50 -15.16 2.48 -9.55
CA THR A 50 -14.46 3.31 -8.57
C THR A 50 -14.27 2.51 -7.29
N VAL A 51 -13.07 2.53 -6.74
CA VAL A 51 -12.72 1.91 -5.46
C VAL A 51 -12.35 3.01 -4.48
N ASN A 52 -13.05 3.06 -3.34
CA ASN A 52 -12.73 3.96 -2.24
C ASN A 52 -12.37 3.13 -1.01
N ILE A 53 -11.25 3.42 -0.40
CA ILE A 53 -10.83 2.85 0.89
C ILE A 53 -10.57 4.03 1.82
N ASN A 54 -11.37 4.16 2.89
CA ASN A 54 -11.22 5.25 3.86
C ASN A 54 -11.87 4.92 5.21
N PRO A 55 -11.07 4.51 6.21
CA PRO A 55 -9.68 4.12 6.13
C PRO A 55 -9.48 2.60 5.90
N PHE A 56 -8.24 2.21 5.60
CA PHE A 56 -7.67 0.93 6.02
C PHE A 56 -6.63 1.22 7.09
N SER A 57 -6.87 0.81 8.32
CA SER A 57 -5.94 1.03 9.44
C SER A 57 -5.80 -0.20 10.30
N PHE A 58 -4.65 -0.33 10.92
CA PHE A 58 -4.34 -1.42 11.84
C PHE A 58 -3.19 -1.03 12.77
N ARG A 59 -2.94 -1.85 13.78
CA ARG A 59 -1.77 -1.77 14.64
C ARG A 59 -0.99 -3.08 14.56
N LEU A 60 0.27 -2.98 14.14
CA LEU A 60 1.21 -4.10 14.06
C LEU A 60 2.28 -3.92 15.13
N ALA A 61 2.35 -4.88 16.07
CA ALA A 61 3.31 -4.83 17.18
C ALA A 61 3.32 -3.48 17.92
N GLY A 62 2.14 -2.89 18.16
CA GLY A 62 1.98 -1.63 18.84
C GLY A 62 2.09 -0.38 17.96
N ASN A 63 2.61 -0.49 16.73
CA ASN A 63 2.74 0.63 15.80
C ASN A 63 1.48 0.78 14.93
N PRO A 64 0.84 1.96 14.94
CA PRO A 64 -0.30 2.23 14.08
C PRO A 64 0.14 2.49 12.65
N PHE A 65 -0.66 2.02 11.70
CA PHE A 65 -0.54 2.34 10.29
C PHE A 65 -1.92 2.59 9.69
N SER A 66 -2.02 3.54 8.79
CA SER A 66 -3.24 3.87 8.08
C SER A 66 -2.97 4.16 6.60
N LEU A 67 -3.92 3.79 5.77
CA LEU A 67 -3.94 4.03 4.33
C LEU A 67 -5.34 4.51 3.93
N THR A 68 -5.40 5.51 3.06
CA THR A 68 -6.58 5.82 2.28
C THR A 68 -6.28 5.65 0.80
N ALA A 69 -7.25 5.24 0.01
CA ALA A 69 -7.08 5.12 -1.43
C ALA A 69 -8.40 5.41 -2.16
N ASN A 70 -8.31 6.17 -3.23
CA ASN A 70 -9.35 6.30 -4.23
C ASN A 70 -8.75 5.91 -5.58
N VAL A 71 -9.40 4.97 -6.28
CA VAL A 71 -8.96 4.50 -7.59
C VAL A 71 -10.12 4.57 -8.55
N LYS A 72 -9.89 5.16 -9.71
CA LYS A 72 -10.80 5.18 -10.87
C LYS A 72 -10.13 4.49 -12.05
N THR A 73 -10.91 4.06 -13.02
CA THR A 73 -10.41 3.36 -14.23
C THR A 73 -9.41 2.25 -13.91
N PRO A 74 -9.78 1.27 -13.02
CA PRO A 74 -8.82 0.35 -12.43
C PRO A 74 -8.21 -0.66 -13.40
N ILE A 75 -8.76 -0.79 -14.61
CA ILE A 75 -8.33 -1.78 -15.59
C ILE A 75 -7.44 -1.17 -16.66
N SER A 76 -7.87 -0.07 -17.29
CA SER A 76 -7.14 0.52 -18.42
C SER A 76 -5.94 1.35 -18.00
N ASP A 77 -6.14 2.27 -17.06
CA ASP A 77 -5.11 3.17 -16.55
C ASP A 77 -5.54 3.70 -15.18
N PRO A 78 -5.19 3.01 -14.10
CA PRO A 78 -5.59 3.42 -12.75
C PRO A 78 -5.23 4.86 -12.43
N ASP A 79 -6.27 5.70 -12.28
CA ASP A 79 -6.17 7.06 -11.75
C ASP A 79 -6.36 6.95 -10.24
N PHE A 80 -5.33 7.22 -9.47
CA PHE A 80 -5.33 6.98 -8.04
C PHE A 80 -4.97 8.22 -7.21
N LYS A 81 -5.55 8.25 -6.02
CA LYS A 81 -5.15 9.14 -4.94
C LYS A 81 -5.01 8.29 -3.68
N THR A 82 -3.86 8.39 -3.02
CA THR A 82 -3.56 7.63 -1.81
C THR A 82 -2.88 8.49 -0.76
N GLU A 83 -3.11 8.16 0.49
CA GLU A 83 -2.41 8.72 1.64
C GLU A 83 -2.00 7.57 2.54
N ALA A 84 -0.74 7.55 2.99
CA ALA A 84 -0.20 6.55 3.89
C ALA A 84 0.48 7.23 5.08
N LYS A 85 0.17 6.75 6.29
CA LYS A 85 0.72 7.29 7.52
C LYS A 85 0.97 6.22 8.56
N GLY A 86 2.16 6.23 9.14
CA GLY A 86 2.51 5.36 10.25
C GLY A 86 3.78 4.57 10.03
N ILE A 87 4.06 3.67 10.98
CA ILE A 87 5.30 2.90 11.01
C ILE A 87 4.99 1.42 10.79
N LEU A 88 5.64 0.82 9.79
CA LEU A 88 5.62 -0.62 9.54
C LEU A 88 6.96 -1.25 9.87
N ASN A 89 7.01 -2.04 10.93
CA ASN A 89 8.17 -2.88 11.24
C ASN A 89 8.00 -4.22 10.51
N LEU A 90 8.71 -4.38 9.40
CA LEU A 90 8.62 -5.57 8.54
C LEU A 90 9.15 -6.83 9.22
N GLY A 91 10.13 -6.68 10.13
CA GLY A 91 10.65 -7.79 10.93
C GLY A 91 9.61 -8.39 11.88
N MET A 92 8.55 -7.66 12.19
CA MET A 92 7.43 -8.17 12.99
C MET A 92 6.44 -9.00 12.18
N ILE A 93 6.46 -8.91 10.85
CA ILE A 93 5.53 -9.67 9.99
C ILE A 93 5.68 -11.16 10.20
N LYS A 94 6.90 -11.66 10.35
CA LYS A 94 7.17 -13.07 10.66
C LYS A 94 6.58 -13.56 12.00
N GLN A 95 6.28 -12.63 12.91
CA GLN A 95 5.65 -12.95 14.20
C GLN A 95 4.12 -12.96 14.12
N VAL A 96 3.54 -12.46 13.04
CA VAL A 96 2.08 -12.40 12.82
C VAL A 96 1.62 -13.26 11.65
N TYR A 97 2.54 -13.58 10.71
CA TYR A 97 2.26 -14.39 9.53
C TYR A 97 3.48 -15.25 9.15
N PRO A 98 3.32 -16.53 8.82
CA PRO A 98 4.42 -17.41 8.43
C PRO A 98 4.93 -17.03 7.03
N LEU A 99 6.18 -16.60 6.93
CA LEU A 99 6.81 -16.14 5.69
C LEU A 99 7.52 -17.27 4.90
N GLY A 100 7.56 -18.51 5.43
CA GLY A 100 8.35 -19.59 4.84
C GLY A 100 9.83 -19.23 4.78
N ASP A 101 10.44 -19.42 3.60
CA ASP A 101 11.86 -19.16 3.37
C ASP A 101 12.19 -17.68 3.08
N MET A 102 11.20 -16.78 3.17
CA MET A 102 11.42 -15.35 2.98
C MET A 102 11.96 -14.71 4.25
N GLU A 103 13.08 -13.98 4.13
CA GLU A 103 13.57 -13.09 5.16
C GLU A 103 13.17 -11.65 4.82
N LEU A 104 12.41 -11.04 5.72
CA LEU A 104 11.94 -9.67 5.60
C LEU A 104 12.18 -8.93 6.91
N ASN A 105 13.01 -7.88 6.86
CA ASN A 105 13.33 -7.04 8.00
C ASN A 105 13.35 -5.57 7.60
N GLY A 106 13.39 -4.69 8.61
CA GLY A 106 13.47 -3.25 8.45
C GLY A 106 12.20 -2.54 8.88
N THR A 107 12.27 -1.22 8.80
CA THR A 107 11.17 -0.33 9.17
C THR A 107 10.88 0.64 8.03
N ILE A 108 9.61 0.79 7.71
CA ILE A 108 9.08 1.84 6.84
C ILE A 108 8.36 2.85 7.72
N ASP A 109 8.78 4.11 7.66
CA ASP A 109 8.09 5.24 8.27
C ASP A 109 7.49 6.09 7.15
N ALA A 110 6.17 6.15 7.08
CA ALA A 110 5.44 6.81 6.03
C ALA A 110 4.58 7.96 6.59
N ASP A 111 4.70 9.13 5.99
CA ASP A 111 3.77 10.25 6.12
C ASP A 111 3.70 10.94 4.77
N MET A 112 2.93 10.36 3.85
CA MET A 112 2.90 10.78 2.46
C MET A 112 1.51 10.74 1.85
N GLN A 113 1.31 11.57 0.86
CA GLN A 113 0.17 11.52 -0.06
C GLN A 113 0.66 11.56 -1.51
N MET A 114 -0.02 10.83 -2.36
CA MET A 114 0.31 10.74 -3.77
C MET A 114 -0.96 10.60 -4.62
N SER A 115 -0.95 11.22 -5.80
CA SER A 115 -1.99 11.03 -6.80
C SER A 115 -1.41 11.10 -8.21
N GLY A 116 -2.04 10.41 -9.13
CA GLY A 116 -1.63 10.36 -10.53
C GLY A 116 -2.23 9.15 -11.23
N ARG A 117 -1.63 8.77 -12.34
CA ARG A 117 -2.01 7.61 -13.13
C ARG A 117 -0.89 6.58 -13.16
N LEU A 118 -1.26 5.31 -13.25
CA LEU A 118 -0.27 4.23 -13.36
C LEU A 118 0.61 4.42 -14.61
N SER A 119 0.02 4.85 -15.72
CA SER A 119 0.74 5.14 -16.96
C SER A 119 1.84 6.20 -16.81
N TYR A 120 1.73 7.13 -15.85
CA TYR A 120 2.79 8.11 -15.59
C TYR A 120 4.02 7.46 -14.96
N ILE A 121 3.81 6.46 -14.11
CA ILE A 121 4.91 5.68 -13.52
C ILE A 121 5.57 4.80 -14.57
N GLU A 122 4.77 4.09 -15.39
CA GLU A 122 5.26 3.18 -16.44
C GLU A 122 6.04 3.90 -17.53
N LYS A 123 5.70 5.17 -17.81
CA LYS A 123 6.37 6.03 -18.82
C LYS A 123 7.45 6.92 -18.22
N GLU A 124 7.70 6.81 -16.91
CA GLU A 124 8.65 7.67 -16.17
C GLU A 124 8.29 9.17 -16.23
N GLU A 125 7.01 9.50 -16.46
CA GLU A 125 6.48 10.87 -16.49
C GLU A 125 6.16 11.37 -15.07
N TYR A 126 7.12 11.28 -14.16
CA TYR A 126 6.92 11.56 -12.72
C TYR A 126 6.50 12.99 -12.41
N GLU A 127 6.82 13.95 -13.30
CA GLU A 127 6.40 15.36 -13.19
C GLU A 127 4.88 15.55 -13.30
N ARG A 128 4.17 14.56 -13.82
CA ARG A 128 2.70 14.54 -13.91
C ARG A 128 2.05 14.00 -12.64
N MET A 129 2.84 13.39 -11.76
CA MET A 129 2.39 12.93 -10.46
C MET A 129 2.33 14.09 -9.47
N GLN A 130 1.38 14.03 -8.56
CA GLN A 130 1.37 14.89 -7.38
C GLN A 130 1.75 14.05 -6.17
N ALA A 131 2.82 14.39 -5.52
CA ALA A 131 3.26 13.71 -4.31
C ALA A 131 3.77 14.73 -3.30
N SER A 132 3.55 14.46 -2.02
CA SER A 132 4.12 15.25 -0.92
C SER A 132 4.28 14.39 0.32
N GLY A 133 5.22 14.76 1.18
CA GLY A 133 5.52 14.02 2.41
C GLY A 133 6.81 13.22 2.32
N THR A 134 6.94 12.22 3.17
CA THR A 134 8.17 11.43 3.33
C THR A 134 7.92 9.94 3.42
N ILE A 135 8.89 9.15 2.95
CA ILE A 135 9.03 7.73 3.25
C ILE A 135 10.46 7.49 3.74
N GLY A 136 10.59 7.09 4.99
CA GLY A 136 11.85 6.64 5.57
C GLY A 136 11.96 5.12 5.53
N LEU A 137 13.10 4.60 5.07
CA LEU A 137 13.45 3.19 5.12
C LEU A 137 14.66 3.02 6.03
N THR A 138 14.60 2.07 6.95
CA THR A 138 15.70 1.79 7.88
C THR A 138 15.90 0.29 8.04
N GLY A 139 17.13 -0.18 7.85
CA GLY A 139 17.52 -1.56 8.05
C GLY A 139 16.73 -2.55 7.18
N MET A 140 16.35 -2.13 5.98
CA MET A 140 15.62 -2.98 5.05
C MET A 140 16.48 -4.15 4.61
N LYS A 141 15.95 -5.36 4.73
CA LYS A 141 16.57 -6.58 4.27
C LYS A 141 15.51 -7.50 3.70
N LEU A 142 15.67 -7.85 2.44
CA LEU A 142 14.79 -8.77 1.73
C LEU A 142 15.64 -9.88 1.12
N LYS A 143 15.35 -11.11 1.53
CA LYS A 143 15.86 -12.31 0.89
C LYS A 143 14.71 -13.18 0.46
N MET A 144 14.75 -13.60 -0.78
CA MET A 144 13.80 -14.55 -1.36
C MET A 144 14.54 -15.58 -2.17
N LYS A 145 13.98 -16.79 -2.23
CA LYS A 145 14.52 -17.84 -3.06
C LYS A 145 14.57 -17.37 -4.52
N ASP A 146 15.69 -17.59 -5.18
CA ASP A 146 15.91 -17.29 -6.59
C ASP A 146 15.92 -15.78 -6.95
N MET A 147 16.06 -14.88 -5.95
CA MET A 147 16.22 -13.44 -6.16
C MET A 147 17.48 -12.92 -5.48
N PRO A 148 18.12 -11.86 -6.02
CA PRO A 148 19.23 -11.19 -5.33
C PRO A 148 18.79 -10.66 -3.96
N ASP A 149 19.70 -10.74 -2.98
CA ASP A 149 19.51 -10.10 -1.68
C ASP A 149 19.45 -8.58 -1.85
N VAL A 150 18.46 -7.94 -1.22
CA VAL A 150 18.34 -6.48 -1.18
C VAL A 150 18.58 -6.01 0.24
N GLU A 151 19.53 -5.10 0.43
CA GLU A 151 19.81 -4.48 1.72
C GLU A 151 19.92 -2.96 1.58
N ILE A 152 19.08 -2.22 2.36
CA ILE A 152 19.13 -0.77 2.46
C ILE A 152 19.31 -0.42 3.93
N LYS A 153 20.44 0.13 4.32
CA LYS A 153 20.70 0.52 5.71
C LYS A 153 19.82 1.68 6.14
N LYS A 154 19.78 2.72 5.32
CA LYS A 154 18.93 3.89 5.54
C LYS A 154 18.63 4.58 4.21
N SER A 155 17.41 5.05 4.04
CA SER A 155 17.04 5.90 2.92
C SER A 155 15.88 6.79 3.32
N LEU A 156 15.89 8.05 2.89
CA LEU A 156 14.79 8.99 3.08
C LEU A 156 14.39 9.54 1.72
N PHE A 157 13.16 9.27 1.36
CA PHE A 157 12.49 9.84 0.20
C PHE A 157 11.65 11.02 0.65
N THR A 158 11.91 12.18 0.11
CA THR A 158 11.09 13.39 0.31
C THR A 158 10.42 13.75 -0.99
N PHE A 159 9.11 13.76 -0.96
CA PHE A 159 8.25 14.08 -2.10
C PHE A 159 7.78 15.52 -1.98
N THR A 160 7.93 16.27 -3.03
CA THR A 160 7.36 17.61 -3.17
C THR A 160 6.63 17.71 -4.50
N PRO A 161 5.72 18.68 -4.71
CA PRO A 161 5.04 18.85 -5.99
C PRO A 161 5.95 19.10 -7.19
N LYS A 162 7.24 19.34 -6.97
CA LYS A 162 8.22 19.67 -8.02
C LYS A 162 9.31 18.64 -8.21
N TYR A 163 9.66 17.89 -7.18
CA TYR A 163 10.75 16.92 -7.24
C TYR A 163 10.64 15.84 -6.18
N LEU A 164 11.24 14.70 -6.47
CA LEU A 164 11.57 13.64 -5.53
C LEU A 164 13.03 13.83 -5.11
N GLN A 165 13.27 13.96 -3.82
CA GLN A 165 14.61 13.97 -3.25
C GLN A 165 14.89 12.66 -2.54
N LEU A 166 15.98 12.02 -2.90
CA LEU A 166 16.54 10.87 -2.19
C LEU A 166 17.74 11.36 -1.38
N SER A 167 17.71 11.15 -0.06
CA SER A 167 18.80 11.53 0.84
C SER A 167 19.19 10.36 1.74
N GLU A 168 20.40 10.41 2.27
CA GLU A 168 20.95 9.44 3.22
C GLU A 168 20.87 7.96 2.76
N THR A 169 21.01 7.71 1.44
CA THR A 169 20.97 6.33 0.93
C THR A 169 22.28 5.62 1.14
N THR A 170 22.25 4.53 1.89
CA THR A 170 23.38 3.59 2.03
C THR A 170 22.87 2.21 1.61
N VAL A 171 23.36 1.74 0.48
CA VAL A 171 23.08 0.39 -0.07
C VAL A 171 24.37 -0.42 -0.02
N ASN A 172 24.28 -1.71 0.27
CA ASN A 172 25.40 -2.65 0.20
C ASN A 172 25.15 -3.68 -0.87
#